data_508d6c912088e01f77f03d7f5a8ec5a7
#
_entry.id   508d6c912088e01f77f03d7f5a8ec5a7
#
_cell.length_a   1.000
_cell.length_b   1.000
_cell.length_c   1.000
_cell.angle_alpha   90.00
_cell.angle_beta   90.00
_cell.angle_gamma   90.00
#
_symmetry.space_group_name_H-M   'P 1'
#
loop_
_entity.id
_entity.type
_entity.pdbx_description
1 polymer ?
#
loop_
_entity_poly.entity_id
_entity_poly.type
_entity_poly.pdbx_seq_one_letter_code
_entity_poly.pdbx_strand_id
1 'polypeptide(L)'
;MQIWKDYAKEIEDVANTGMYDILGHPFNLRLFKNIPEKKDVDKLLESTAKCLKKNNMIVDVNTGTFYRYPIKEITPYRDFMEYVKKYDIPVILSSDSHYSEHVGMKIKEAGEYVKEFGITEMVTFDKRKRKMVEIG
;
A
#
# COMPACT_ATOMS: atom_id res chain seq x y z
N MET A 1 -19.04 1.69 -7.74
CA MET A 1 -18.04 2.34 -8.62
C MET A 1 -17.76 3.81 -8.24
N GLN A 2 -18.77 4.65 -7.95
CA GLN A 2 -18.52 6.05 -7.60
C GLN A 2 -17.58 6.23 -6.40
N ILE A 3 -17.83 5.52 -5.30
CA ILE A 3 -16.97 5.57 -4.09
C ILE A 3 -15.49 5.24 -4.37
N TRP A 4 -15.22 4.35 -5.33
CA TRP A 4 -13.85 4.03 -5.74
C TRP A 4 -13.18 5.18 -6.49
N LYS A 5 -13.94 5.88 -7.35
CA LYS A 5 -13.45 7.06 -8.07
C LYS A 5 -13.15 8.20 -7.11
N ASP A 6 -14.07 8.44 -6.17
CA ASP A 6 -13.91 9.49 -5.16
C ASP A 6 -12.69 9.21 -4.28
N TYR A 7 -12.53 7.96 -3.82
CA TYR A 7 -11.40 7.54 -3.02
C TYR A 7 -10.06 7.67 -3.77
N ALA A 8 -10.01 7.21 -5.03
CA ALA A 8 -8.80 7.35 -5.84
C ALA A 8 -8.46 8.82 -6.07
N LYS A 9 -9.47 9.65 -6.31
CA LYS A 9 -9.28 11.10 -6.45
C LYS A 9 -8.73 11.74 -5.18
N GLU A 10 -9.25 11.39 -4.01
CA GLU A 10 -8.74 11.87 -2.72
C GLU A 10 -7.27 11.49 -2.52
N ILE A 11 -6.88 10.25 -2.84
CA ILE A 11 -5.48 9.82 -2.79
C ILE A 11 -4.62 10.70 -3.71
N GLU A 12 -5.06 10.92 -4.95
CA GLU A 12 -4.32 11.73 -5.92
C GLU A 12 -4.22 13.19 -5.49
N ASP A 13 -5.30 13.75 -4.94
CA ASP A 13 -5.31 15.12 -4.41
C ASP A 13 -4.32 15.26 -3.23
N VAL A 14 -4.33 14.31 -2.29
CA VAL A 14 -3.37 14.28 -1.16
C VAL A 14 -1.93 14.13 -1.64
N ALA A 15 -1.68 13.21 -2.59
CA ALA A 15 -0.35 13.01 -3.15
C ALA A 15 0.20 14.28 -3.82
N ASN A 16 -0.66 15.01 -4.54
CA ASN A 16 -0.31 16.25 -5.23
C ASN A 16 0.00 17.43 -4.28
N THR A 17 -0.37 17.33 -2.99
CA THR A 17 0.02 18.36 -2.01
C THR A 17 1.52 18.36 -1.70
N GLY A 18 2.20 17.22 -1.89
CA GLY A 18 3.60 17.04 -1.49
C GLY A 18 3.84 17.07 0.02
N MET A 19 2.79 17.00 0.84
CA MET A 19 2.88 17.12 2.30
C MET A 19 3.19 15.79 2.99
N TYR A 20 2.99 14.66 2.30
CA TYR A 20 3.07 13.32 2.87
C TYR A 20 4.10 12.47 2.12
N ASP A 21 4.78 11.61 2.86
CA ASP A 21 5.77 10.66 2.33
C ASP A 21 5.17 9.29 2.03
N ILE A 22 4.20 8.85 2.83
CA ILE A 22 3.69 7.49 2.84
C ILE A 22 2.17 7.50 2.66
N LEU A 23 1.68 6.67 1.75
CA LEU A 23 0.26 6.35 1.63
C LEU A 23 -0.04 5.08 2.42
N GLY A 24 -0.80 5.22 3.53
CA GLY A 24 -1.21 4.12 4.40
C GLY A 24 -2.27 3.24 3.73
N HIS A 25 -2.10 1.90 3.82
CA HIS A 25 -3.04 0.84 3.42
C HIS A 25 -4.03 1.22 2.28
N PRO A 26 -3.55 1.54 1.06
CA PRO A 26 -4.41 2.01 -0.02
C PRO A 26 -5.45 0.97 -0.43
N PHE A 27 -6.61 1.47 -0.85
CA PHE A 27 -7.74 0.67 -1.34
C PHE A 27 -8.38 -0.30 -0.34
N ASN A 28 -8.30 -0.02 0.96
CA ASN A 28 -9.01 -0.78 2.01
C ASN A 28 -10.54 -0.74 1.87
N LEU A 29 -11.10 -0.07 0.88
CA LEU A 29 -12.53 -0.12 0.52
C LEU A 29 -13.06 -1.55 0.33
N ARG A 30 -12.20 -2.49 -0.03
CA ARG A 30 -12.55 -3.92 -0.16
C ARG A 30 -13.01 -4.55 1.14
N LEU A 31 -12.60 -4.04 2.29
CA LEU A 31 -13.07 -4.49 3.60
C LEU A 31 -14.60 -4.41 3.74
N PHE A 32 -15.22 -3.50 3.02
CA PHE A 32 -16.68 -3.29 3.02
C PHE A 32 -17.41 -4.08 1.94
N LYS A 33 -16.76 -5.07 1.32
CA LYS A 33 -17.32 -5.96 0.28
C LYS A 33 -17.83 -5.22 -0.98
N ASN A 34 -17.47 -3.97 -1.17
CA ASN A 34 -17.81 -3.18 -2.34
C ASN A 34 -16.68 -3.30 -3.37
N ILE A 35 -16.64 -4.43 -4.07
CA ILE A 35 -15.58 -4.76 -5.03
C ILE A 35 -16.17 -4.65 -6.44
N PRO A 36 -15.82 -3.60 -7.22
CA PRO A 36 -16.21 -3.49 -8.63
C PRO A 36 -15.55 -4.57 -9.49
N GLU A 37 -16.05 -4.74 -10.71
CA GLU A 37 -15.39 -5.62 -11.68
C GLU A 37 -13.98 -5.12 -11.99
N LYS A 38 -13.05 -6.07 -12.20
CA LYS A 38 -11.63 -5.76 -12.44
C LYS A 38 -11.43 -4.71 -13.53
N LYS A 39 -12.11 -4.85 -14.68
CA LYS A 39 -12.01 -3.92 -15.81
C LYS A 39 -12.33 -2.46 -15.47
N ASP A 40 -13.21 -2.23 -14.46
CA ASP A 40 -13.63 -0.90 -14.04
C ASP A 40 -12.66 -0.29 -13.05
N VAL A 41 -11.90 -1.12 -12.34
CA VAL A 41 -10.95 -0.72 -11.30
C VAL A 41 -9.54 -0.54 -11.85
N ASP A 42 -9.12 -1.34 -12.82
CA ASP A 42 -7.74 -1.35 -13.33
C ASP A 42 -7.23 0.04 -13.74
N LYS A 43 -8.04 0.81 -14.46
CA LYS A 43 -7.65 2.17 -14.87
C LYS A 43 -7.45 3.12 -13.69
N LEU A 44 -8.28 2.96 -12.66
CA LEU A 44 -8.18 3.74 -11.42
C LEU A 44 -6.89 3.40 -10.65
N LEU A 45 -6.64 2.11 -10.46
CA LEU A 45 -5.44 1.64 -9.77
C LEU A 45 -4.18 2.12 -10.50
N GLU A 46 -4.17 2.02 -11.83
CA GLU A 46 -3.05 2.47 -12.64
C GLU A 46 -2.85 3.99 -12.57
N SER A 47 -3.93 4.79 -12.66
CA SER A 47 -3.87 6.25 -12.52
C SER A 47 -3.28 6.66 -11.17
N THR A 48 -3.79 6.07 -10.10
CA THR A 48 -3.31 6.32 -8.75
C THR A 48 -1.83 5.95 -8.61
N ALA A 49 -1.41 4.77 -9.10
CA ALA A 49 0.00 4.37 -9.05
C ALA A 49 0.91 5.36 -9.79
N LYS A 50 0.51 5.83 -10.98
CA LYS A 50 1.27 6.87 -11.72
C LYS A 50 1.37 8.17 -10.92
N CYS A 51 0.30 8.59 -10.26
CA CYS A 51 0.29 9.77 -9.43
C CYS A 51 1.24 9.62 -8.22
N LEU A 52 1.21 8.48 -7.53
CA LEU A 52 2.11 8.19 -6.42
C LEU A 52 3.59 8.21 -6.88
N LYS A 53 3.90 7.59 -8.01
CA LYS A 53 5.27 7.61 -8.58
C LYS A 53 5.73 9.04 -8.88
N LYS A 54 4.88 9.83 -9.55
CA LYS A 54 5.17 11.23 -9.89
C LYS A 54 5.49 12.07 -8.66
N ASN A 55 4.77 11.82 -7.56
CA ASN A 55 4.92 12.54 -6.29
C ASN A 55 5.93 11.90 -5.33
N ASN A 56 6.68 10.90 -5.80
CA ASN A 56 7.69 10.21 -4.98
C ASN A 56 7.14 9.66 -3.66
N MET A 57 5.90 9.19 -3.67
CA MET A 57 5.23 8.58 -2.52
C MET A 57 5.74 7.15 -2.28
N ILE A 58 5.64 6.72 -1.03
CA ILE A 58 5.90 5.35 -0.59
C ILE A 58 4.55 4.67 -0.33
N VAL A 59 4.41 3.42 -0.71
CA VAL A 59 3.21 2.63 -0.42
C VAL A 59 3.43 1.78 0.83
N ASP A 60 2.52 1.90 1.78
CA ASP A 60 2.50 1.08 2.99
C ASP A 60 1.94 -0.32 2.70
N VAL A 61 2.77 -1.33 2.90
CA VAL A 61 2.37 -2.74 2.88
C VAL A 61 2.02 -3.13 4.32
N ASN A 62 0.74 -3.31 4.56
CA ASN A 62 0.13 -3.27 5.88
C ASN A 62 -0.46 -4.63 6.25
N THR A 63 -0.11 -5.14 7.41
CA THR A 63 -0.60 -6.43 7.90
C THR A 63 -1.81 -6.32 8.82
N GLY A 64 -2.24 -5.12 9.17
CA GLY A 64 -3.36 -4.89 10.09
C GLY A 64 -4.67 -5.57 9.65
N THR A 65 -4.94 -5.58 8.35
CA THR A 65 -6.11 -6.26 7.79
C THR A 65 -6.03 -7.77 7.95
N PHE A 66 -4.83 -8.34 7.88
CA PHE A 66 -4.61 -9.78 7.97
C PHE A 66 -4.97 -10.37 9.33
N TYR A 67 -4.71 -9.66 10.43
CA TYR A 67 -4.95 -10.20 11.77
C TYR A 67 -6.12 -9.56 12.51
N ARG A 68 -6.56 -8.35 12.11
CA ARG A 68 -7.68 -7.65 12.78
C ARG A 68 -9.05 -7.91 12.13
N TYR A 69 -9.08 -8.35 10.89
CA TYR A 69 -10.31 -8.56 10.13
C TYR A 69 -10.44 -10.02 9.67
N PRO A 70 -11.67 -10.49 9.36
CA PRO A 70 -11.87 -11.85 8.83
C PRO A 70 -11.22 -12.06 7.47
N ILE A 71 -10.86 -11.01 6.76
CA ILE A 71 -10.13 -11.07 5.49
C ILE A 71 -8.65 -11.32 5.84
N LYS A 72 -8.15 -12.50 5.46
CA LYS A 72 -6.75 -12.89 5.73
C LYS A 72 -5.83 -12.46 4.59
N GLU A 73 -5.85 -11.16 4.26
CA GLU A 73 -5.05 -10.58 3.19
C GLU A 73 -4.21 -9.40 3.69
N ILE A 74 -2.98 -9.33 3.17
CA ILE A 74 -2.10 -8.17 3.36
C ILE A 74 -2.50 -7.10 2.35
N THR A 75 -2.49 -5.84 2.75
CA THR A 75 -2.76 -4.71 1.85
C THR A 75 -1.46 -3.98 1.49
N PRO A 76 -1.34 -3.38 0.31
CA PRO A 76 -2.34 -3.35 -0.77
C PRO A 76 -2.63 -4.73 -1.37
N TYR A 77 -3.82 -4.90 -1.91
CA TYR A 77 -4.19 -6.14 -2.58
C TYR A 77 -3.36 -6.37 -3.86
N ARG A 78 -3.30 -7.63 -4.31
CA ARG A 78 -2.42 -8.07 -5.40
C ARG A 78 -2.56 -7.24 -6.68
N ASP A 79 -3.78 -6.88 -7.07
CA ASP A 79 -4.03 -6.08 -8.27
C ASP A 79 -3.39 -4.68 -8.21
N PHE A 80 -3.35 -4.04 -7.05
CA PHE A 80 -2.63 -2.77 -6.90
C PHE A 80 -1.12 -2.98 -6.79
N MET A 81 -0.67 -4.06 -6.14
CA MET A 81 0.75 -4.41 -6.06
C MET A 81 1.40 -4.64 -7.42
N GLU A 82 0.65 -5.14 -8.41
CA GLU A 82 1.12 -5.23 -9.81
C GLU A 82 1.51 -3.84 -10.36
N TYR A 83 0.72 -2.81 -10.06
CA TYR A 83 1.04 -1.44 -10.46
C TYR A 83 2.14 -0.82 -9.61
N VAL A 84 2.22 -1.13 -8.31
CA VAL A 84 3.34 -0.73 -7.44
C VAL A 84 4.66 -1.23 -8.04
N LYS A 85 4.72 -2.51 -8.44
CA LYS A 85 5.87 -3.08 -9.11
C LYS A 85 6.12 -2.48 -10.49
N LYS A 86 5.08 -2.39 -11.32
CA LYS A 86 5.16 -1.86 -12.70
C LYS A 86 5.77 -0.46 -12.75
N TYR A 87 5.44 0.40 -11.80
CA TYR A 87 5.92 1.78 -11.72
C TYR A 87 7.10 1.97 -10.77
N ASP A 88 7.63 0.86 -10.23
CA ASP A 88 8.76 0.90 -9.30
C ASP A 88 8.53 1.92 -8.17
N ILE A 89 7.38 1.75 -7.49
CA ILE A 89 7.01 2.58 -6.35
C ILE A 89 7.64 1.95 -5.09
N PRO A 90 8.39 2.71 -4.29
CA PRO A 90 8.99 2.17 -3.08
C PRO A 90 7.93 1.78 -2.06
N VAL A 91 8.21 0.73 -1.27
CA VAL A 91 7.32 0.23 -0.23
C VAL A 91 7.93 0.37 1.15
N ILE A 92 7.07 0.44 2.15
CA ILE A 92 7.40 0.28 3.57
C ILE A 92 6.50 -0.80 4.16
N LEU A 93 6.99 -1.56 5.13
CA LEU A 93 6.19 -2.60 5.79
C LEU A 93 5.71 -2.09 7.15
N SER A 94 4.43 -2.29 7.45
CA SER A 94 3.85 -1.91 8.74
C SER A 94 2.90 -2.95 9.29
N SER A 95 2.77 -2.99 10.62
CA SER A 95 1.81 -3.83 11.32
C SER A 95 0.50 -3.12 11.64
N ASP A 96 0.44 -1.79 11.48
CA ASP A 96 -0.74 -0.99 11.81
C ASP A 96 -1.26 -1.28 13.24
N SER A 97 -0.31 -1.31 14.17
CA SER A 97 -0.57 -1.71 15.56
C SER A 97 -1.44 -0.70 16.28
N HIS A 98 -2.48 -1.19 16.96
CA HIS A 98 -3.33 -0.40 17.85
C HIS A 98 -3.12 -0.75 19.32
N TYR A 99 -2.38 -1.85 19.58
CA TYR A 99 -2.01 -2.36 20.89
C TYR A 99 -0.54 -2.78 20.88
N SER A 100 0.10 -2.78 22.04
CA SER A 100 1.53 -3.10 22.20
C SER A 100 1.92 -4.47 21.66
N GLU A 101 1.07 -5.47 21.88
CA GLU A 101 1.25 -6.86 21.42
C GLU A 101 1.16 -7.02 19.90
N HIS A 102 0.63 -6.02 19.20
CA HIS A 102 0.52 -6.02 17.73
C HIS A 102 1.72 -5.41 17.00
N VAL A 103 2.66 -4.82 17.75
CA VAL A 103 3.86 -4.22 17.15
C VAL A 103 4.69 -5.27 16.43
N GLY A 104 4.89 -5.08 15.13
CA GLY A 104 5.63 -6.02 14.28
C GLY A 104 4.86 -7.29 13.91
N MET A 105 3.57 -7.39 14.25
CA MET A 105 2.78 -8.57 13.95
C MET A 105 2.69 -8.80 12.45
N LYS A 106 3.04 -10.03 12.01
CA LYS A 106 2.98 -10.46 10.61
C LYS A 106 3.89 -9.70 9.62
N ILE A 107 4.91 -8.97 10.11
CA ILE A 107 5.86 -8.25 9.24
C ILE A 107 6.67 -9.21 8.36
N LYS A 108 7.01 -10.41 8.87
CA LYS A 108 7.69 -11.43 8.06
C LYS A 108 6.81 -11.83 6.85
N GLU A 109 5.53 -12.08 7.09
CA GLU A 109 4.57 -12.42 6.03
C GLU A 109 4.40 -11.27 5.02
N ALA A 110 4.47 -10.01 5.47
CA ALA A 110 4.51 -8.87 4.55
C ALA A 110 5.77 -8.87 3.68
N GLY A 111 6.92 -9.19 4.26
CA GLY A 111 8.17 -9.35 3.52
C GLY A 111 8.07 -10.43 2.44
N GLU A 112 7.55 -11.61 2.80
CA GLU A 112 7.33 -12.69 1.82
C GLU A 112 6.32 -12.27 0.72
N TYR A 113 5.26 -11.59 1.10
CA TYR A 113 4.25 -11.08 0.16
C TYR A 113 4.85 -10.14 -0.90
N VAL A 114 5.65 -9.17 -0.52
CA VAL A 114 6.25 -8.24 -1.49
C VAL A 114 7.32 -8.91 -2.37
N LYS A 115 8.01 -9.92 -1.85
CA LYS A 115 8.97 -10.72 -2.63
C LYS A 115 8.31 -11.50 -3.77
N GLU A 116 7.04 -11.89 -3.64
CA GLU A 116 6.29 -12.52 -4.74
C GLU A 116 6.21 -11.62 -5.98
N PHE A 117 6.27 -10.29 -5.80
CA PHE A 117 6.32 -9.30 -6.88
C PHE A 117 7.75 -8.93 -7.30
N GLY A 118 8.77 -9.61 -6.76
CA GLY A 118 10.17 -9.29 -7.02
C GLY A 118 10.64 -7.98 -6.38
N ILE A 119 10.02 -7.57 -5.26
CA ILE A 119 10.45 -6.43 -4.45
C ILE A 119 11.31 -6.99 -3.31
N THR A 120 12.58 -6.62 -3.29
CA THR A 120 13.57 -7.15 -2.34
C THR A 120 14.07 -6.10 -1.35
N GLU A 121 13.72 -4.85 -1.56
CA GLU A 121 14.09 -3.74 -0.69
C GLU A 121 12.86 -2.96 -0.24
N MET A 122 12.96 -2.35 0.93
CA MET A 122 11.93 -1.45 1.46
C MET A 122 12.55 -0.14 1.93
N VAL A 123 11.72 0.89 2.06
CA VAL A 123 12.12 2.15 2.67
C VAL A 123 12.10 2.03 4.19
N THR A 124 13.08 2.61 4.83
CA THR A 124 13.07 2.97 6.25
C THR A 124 13.46 4.45 6.41
N PHE A 125 13.27 4.99 7.61
CA PHE A 125 13.60 6.36 7.91
C PHE A 125 14.60 6.45 9.07
N ASP A 126 15.60 7.31 8.90
CA ASP A 126 16.49 7.74 9.96
C ASP A 126 16.48 9.27 10.02
N LYS A 127 15.97 9.84 11.11
CA LYS A 127 15.85 11.29 11.29
C LYS A 127 15.19 11.98 10.09
N ARG A 128 14.07 11.41 9.62
CA ARG A 128 13.27 11.86 8.45
C ARG A 128 13.97 11.68 7.09
N LYS A 129 15.13 11.05 7.04
CA LYS A 129 15.80 10.72 5.78
C LYS A 129 15.45 9.31 5.36
N ARG A 130 15.01 9.15 4.11
CA ARG A 130 14.73 7.84 3.51
C ARG A 130 16.02 7.05 3.32
N LYS A 131 15.97 5.78 3.63
CA LYS A 131 17.00 4.79 3.34
C LYS A 131 16.35 3.55 2.75
N MET A 132 17.00 2.92 1.78
CA MET A 132 16.62 1.58 1.30
C MET A 132 17.33 0.53 2.15
N VAL A 133 16.62 -0.52 2.52
CA VAL A 133 17.15 -1.68 3.24
C VAL A 133 16.60 -2.95 2.62
N GLU A 134 17.41 -4.00 2.62
CA GLU A 134 16.98 -5.31 2.15
C GLU A 134 15.89 -5.89 3.07
N ILE A 135 14.92 -6.58 2.46
CA ILE A 135 13.89 -7.32 3.16
C ILE A 135 14.44 -8.69 3.51
N GLY A 136 14.69 -8.92 4.79
CA GLY A 136 15.23 -10.17 5.33
C GLY A 136 14.31 -11.39 5.16
#